data_44a4c18921835cc135a25b277e4ac3a8
#
_entry.id   44a4c18921835cc135a25b277e4ac3a8
#
_cell.length_a   1.000
_cell.length_b   1.000
_cell.length_c   1.000
_cell.angle_alpha   90.00
_cell.angle_beta   90.00
_cell.angle_gamma   90.00
#
_symmetry.space_group_name_H-M   'P 1'
#
loop_
_entity.id
_entity.type
_entity.pdbx_description
1 polymer ?
#
loop_
_entity_poly.entity_id
_entity_poly.type
_entity_poly.pdbx_seq_one_letter_code
_entity_poly.pdbx_strand_id
1 'polypeptide(L)'
;MEFGKNEEIVEKASFDKDAIIKYHWTGLIFLCIPIVTIPLALIVAVVYKIVLDRIIDSWECTLTTRALHVKKGMFNKIEKTVPLEKITDLQMTQGFVMRYFDLRNISVETAGQSGPGSLISLLGVKDTESFRREVLDQRDRMGGTATPAADSTSEGD
;
A
#
# COMPACT_ATOMS: atom_id res chain seq x y z
N MET A 1 5.96 -27.92 61.35
CA MET A 1 5.75 -29.29 60.84
C MET A 1 6.27 -30.20 61.97
N GLU A 2 5.38 -30.95 62.62
CA GLU A 2 5.79 -31.98 63.57
C GLU A 2 6.11 -33.25 62.79
N PHE A 3 7.34 -33.69 62.88
CA PHE A 3 7.75 -34.98 62.35
C PHE A 3 7.32 -36.10 63.27
N GLY A 4 6.91 -37.24 62.69
CA GLY A 4 6.50 -38.42 63.50
C GLY A 4 7.61 -38.88 64.44
N LYS A 5 7.26 -39.43 65.60
CA LYS A 5 8.10 -39.74 66.75
C LYS A 5 9.29 -40.69 66.50
N ASN A 6 9.47 -41.18 65.24
CA ASN A 6 10.53 -42.09 64.81
C ASN A 6 11.16 -41.75 63.46
N GLU A 7 11.03 -40.50 63.00
CA GLU A 7 11.66 -40.07 61.75
C GLU A 7 12.97 -39.32 62.03
N GLU A 8 14.09 -39.89 61.60
CA GLU A 8 15.38 -39.23 61.63
C GLU A 8 15.57 -38.45 60.38
N ILE A 9 15.95 -37.16 60.49
CA ILE A 9 16.28 -36.30 59.33
C ILE A 9 17.61 -36.80 58.77
N VAL A 10 17.54 -37.45 57.61
CA VAL A 10 18.73 -37.99 56.92
C VAL A 10 19.49 -36.89 56.24
N GLU A 11 18.79 -35.94 55.62
CA GLU A 11 19.40 -34.77 54.91
C GLU A 11 18.43 -33.60 54.82
N LYS A 12 18.93 -32.40 55.05
CA LYS A 12 18.16 -31.16 54.89
C LYS A 12 18.58 -30.48 53.60
N ALA A 13 17.66 -30.37 52.61
CA ALA A 13 17.93 -29.69 51.37
C ALA A 13 18.32 -28.22 51.63
N SER A 14 19.48 -27.83 51.11
CA SER A 14 19.97 -26.45 51.11
C SER A 14 19.56 -25.78 49.80
N PHE A 15 18.80 -24.73 49.91
CA PHE A 15 18.37 -23.94 48.73
C PHE A 15 19.38 -22.81 48.50
N ASP A 16 19.93 -22.75 47.28
CA ASP A 16 20.77 -21.64 46.83
C ASP A 16 19.89 -20.43 46.55
N LYS A 17 19.77 -19.55 47.53
CA LYS A 17 18.95 -18.31 47.42
C LYS A 17 19.44 -17.39 46.34
N ASP A 18 20.75 -17.30 46.11
CA ASP A 18 21.33 -16.39 45.13
C ASP A 18 21.03 -16.85 43.69
N ALA A 19 21.08 -18.15 43.46
CA ALA A 19 20.71 -18.70 42.16
C ALA A 19 19.20 -18.49 41.85
N ILE A 20 18.34 -18.69 42.84
CA ILE A 20 16.88 -18.48 42.68
C ILE A 20 16.56 -17.01 42.44
N ILE A 21 17.21 -16.11 43.17
CA ILE A 21 17.02 -14.65 42.97
C ILE A 21 17.46 -14.24 41.57
N LYS A 22 18.64 -14.66 41.10
CA LYS A 22 19.13 -14.37 39.75
C LYS A 22 18.17 -14.89 38.68
N TYR A 23 17.62 -16.07 38.85
CA TYR A 23 16.64 -16.63 37.91
C TYR A 23 15.38 -15.76 37.83
N HIS A 24 14.83 -15.29 38.94
CA HIS A 24 13.66 -14.43 38.94
C HIS A 24 13.94 -13.04 38.32
N TRP A 25 15.15 -12.48 38.55
CA TRP A 25 15.57 -11.22 37.93
C TRP A 25 15.68 -11.33 36.44
N THR A 26 16.12 -12.45 35.88
CA THR A 26 16.14 -12.69 34.43
C THR A 26 14.73 -12.65 33.86
N GLY A 27 13.73 -13.22 34.53
CA GLY A 27 12.33 -13.13 34.13
C GLY A 27 11.79 -11.68 34.09
N LEU A 28 12.23 -10.84 35.06
CA LEU A 28 11.81 -9.45 35.16
C LEU A 28 12.29 -8.63 33.96
N ILE A 29 13.47 -8.92 33.42
CA ILE A 29 14.02 -8.26 32.22
C ILE A 29 13.11 -8.49 31.02
N PHE A 30 12.60 -9.72 30.84
CA PHE A 30 11.65 -10.03 29.77
C PHE A 30 10.32 -9.27 29.91
N LEU A 31 9.90 -8.96 31.15
CA LEU A 31 8.69 -8.16 31.38
C LEU A 31 8.89 -6.67 31.05
N CYS A 32 10.13 -6.16 31.16
CA CYS A 32 10.42 -4.76 30.83
C CYS A 32 10.41 -4.47 29.31
N ILE A 33 10.66 -5.47 28.46
CA ILE A 33 10.69 -5.30 26.99
C ILE A 33 9.35 -4.73 26.48
N PRO A 34 8.17 -5.32 26.75
CA PRO A 34 6.91 -4.79 26.25
C PRO A 34 6.56 -3.42 26.83
N ILE A 35 6.97 -3.11 28.06
CA ILE A 35 6.69 -1.81 28.70
C ILE A 35 7.36 -0.67 27.94
N VAL A 36 8.56 -0.89 27.40
CA VAL A 36 9.29 0.12 26.63
C VAL A 36 8.84 0.13 25.17
N THR A 37 8.57 -1.04 24.59
CA THR A 37 8.22 -1.14 23.15
C THR A 37 6.81 -0.64 22.84
N ILE A 38 5.85 -0.78 23.75
CA ILE A 38 4.46 -0.31 23.51
C ILE A 38 4.40 1.22 23.33
N PRO A 39 4.93 2.06 24.24
CA PRO A 39 4.87 3.51 24.04
C PRO A 39 5.69 3.96 22.82
N LEU A 40 6.82 3.30 22.55
CA LEU A 40 7.60 3.58 21.34
C LEU A 40 6.82 3.25 20.07
N ALA A 41 6.14 2.10 20.02
CA ALA A 41 5.31 1.71 18.89
C ALA A 41 4.15 2.69 18.65
N LEU A 42 3.53 3.21 19.72
CA LEU A 42 2.50 4.25 19.63
C LEU A 42 3.04 5.54 19.00
N ILE A 43 4.20 6.00 19.43
CA ILE A 43 4.84 7.20 18.86
C ILE A 43 5.12 6.98 17.37
N VAL A 44 5.70 5.83 17.02
CA VAL A 44 5.99 5.47 15.62
C VAL A 44 4.69 5.40 14.80
N ALA A 45 3.61 4.83 15.33
CA ALA A 45 2.32 4.75 14.64
C ALA A 45 1.73 6.14 14.36
N VAL A 46 1.81 7.07 15.31
CA VAL A 46 1.34 8.46 15.14
C VAL A 46 2.16 9.18 14.07
N VAL A 47 3.50 9.08 14.15
CA VAL A 47 4.39 9.68 13.15
C VAL A 47 4.13 9.08 11.76
N TYR A 48 4.00 7.75 11.69
CA TYR A 48 3.70 7.05 10.44
C TYR A 48 2.38 7.52 9.82
N LYS A 49 1.33 7.68 10.63
CA LYS A 49 0.04 8.21 10.15
C LYS A 49 0.19 9.61 9.57
N ILE A 50 0.84 10.52 10.28
CA ILE A 50 1.05 11.91 9.82
C ILE A 50 1.83 11.95 8.51
N VAL A 51 2.90 11.14 8.41
CA VAL A 51 3.72 11.05 7.19
C VAL A 51 2.90 10.47 6.04
N LEU A 52 2.09 9.43 6.30
CA LEU A 52 1.27 8.79 5.29
C LEU A 52 0.21 9.75 4.73
N ASP A 53 -0.48 10.50 5.60
CA ASP A 53 -1.46 11.51 5.19
C ASP A 53 -0.79 12.55 4.26
N ARG A 54 0.41 13.03 4.60
CA ARG A 54 1.16 13.99 3.77
C ARG A 54 1.61 13.40 2.42
N ILE A 55 1.98 12.12 2.40
CA ILE A 55 2.35 11.44 1.15
C ILE A 55 1.13 11.33 0.22
N ILE A 56 -0.03 10.94 0.77
CA ILE A 56 -1.25 10.78 -0.02
C ILE A 56 -1.75 12.13 -0.52
N ASP A 57 -1.71 13.18 0.29
CA ASP A 57 -2.08 14.54 -0.10
C ASP A 57 -1.21 15.09 -1.25
N SER A 58 0.00 14.55 -1.40
CA SER A 58 0.90 14.92 -2.50
C SER A 58 0.63 14.20 -3.82
N TRP A 59 -0.33 13.27 -3.84
CA TRP A 59 -0.72 12.53 -5.04
C TRP A 59 -1.79 13.31 -5.80
N GLU A 60 -1.50 13.63 -7.02
CA GLU A 60 -2.41 14.34 -7.91
C GLU A 60 -2.50 13.59 -9.24
N CYS A 61 -3.72 13.37 -9.69
CA CYS A 61 -3.98 12.80 -11.00
C CYS A 61 -5.01 13.66 -11.72
N THR A 62 -4.62 14.23 -12.84
CA THR A 62 -5.47 15.12 -13.64
C THR A 62 -5.61 14.58 -15.04
N LEU A 63 -6.85 14.31 -15.45
CA LEU A 63 -7.19 14.00 -16.82
C LEU A 63 -7.41 15.31 -17.60
N THR A 64 -6.69 15.47 -18.69
CA THR A 64 -6.89 16.56 -19.63
C THR A 64 -7.45 16.02 -20.94
N THR A 65 -7.80 16.91 -21.84
CA THR A 65 -8.34 16.54 -23.16
C THR A 65 -7.38 15.70 -24.01
N ARG A 66 -6.06 15.73 -23.73
CA ARG A 66 -5.03 15.06 -24.54
C ARG A 66 -4.13 14.11 -23.76
N ALA A 67 -4.05 14.24 -22.45
CA ALA A 67 -3.08 13.50 -21.65
C ALA A 67 -3.59 13.25 -20.22
N LEU A 68 -3.07 12.21 -19.63
CA LEU A 68 -3.19 11.91 -18.21
C LEU A 68 -1.92 12.40 -17.50
N HIS A 69 -2.07 13.38 -16.61
CA HIS A 69 -0.98 13.90 -15.77
C HIS A 69 -1.05 13.27 -14.40
N VAL A 70 0.03 12.68 -13.98
CA VAL A 70 0.14 12.06 -12.65
C VAL A 70 1.36 12.60 -11.93
N LYS A 71 1.13 13.16 -10.75
CA LYS A 71 2.16 13.59 -9.82
C LYS A 71 2.09 12.73 -8.57
N LYS A 72 3.22 12.21 -8.15
CA LYS A 72 3.35 11.40 -6.95
C LYS A 72 4.62 11.74 -6.18
N GLY A 73 4.51 11.69 -4.84
CA GLY A 73 5.65 11.70 -3.93
C GLY A 73 5.93 13.03 -3.28
N MET A 74 6.22 12.97 -1.98
CA MET A 74 6.56 14.12 -1.14
C MET A 74 8.06 14.44 -1.19
N PHE A 75 8.91 13.43 -1.05
CA PHE A 75 10.38 13.60 -1.06
C PHE A 75 10.97 13.47 -2.46
N ASN A 76 10.49 12.52 -3.24
CA ASN A 76 10.88 12.32 -4.62
C ASN A 76 9.66 12.54 -5.51
N LYS A 77 9.56 13.74 -6.07
CA LYS A 77 8.45 14.10 -6.94
C LYS A 77 8.63 13.42 -8.29
N ILE A 78 7.70 12.55 -8.62
CA ILE A 78 7.61 11.90 -9.92
C ILE A 78 6.43 12.51 -10.64
N GLU A 79 6.70 13.20 -11.73
CA GLU A 79 5.68 13.72 -12.65
C GLU A 79 5.72 12.90 -13.92
N LYS A 80 4.60 12.31 -14.28
CA LYS A 80 4.45 11.56 -15.53
C LYS A 80 3.26 12.10 -16.31
N THR A 81 3.48 12.33 -17.59
CA THR A 81 2.45 12.72 -18.53
C THR A 81 2.32 11.62 -19.58
N VAL A 82 1.16 11.01 -19.66
CA VAL A 82 0.86 9.97 -20.63
C VAL A 82 -0.16 10.50 -21.63
N PRO A 83 0.20 10.66 -22.90
CA PRO A 83 -0.75 10.99 -23.95
C PRO A 83 -1.83 9.91 -24.06
N LEU A 84 -3.10 10.31 -24.18
CA LEU A 84 -4.23 9.36 -24.26
C LEU A 84 -4.12 8.43 -25.46
N GLU A 85 -3.55 8.90 -26.56
CA GLU A 85 -3.29 8.10 -27.79
C GLU A 85 -2.39 6.89 -27.55
N LYS A 86 -1.51 6.96 -26.52
CA LYS A 86 -0.59 5.87 -26.18
C LYS A 86 -1.17 4.89 -25.18
N ILE A 87 -2.32 5.21 -24.57
CA ILE A 87 -2.98 4.33 -23.61
C ILE A 87 -3.68 3.20 -24.37
N THR A 88 -3.22 1.97 -24.14
CA THR A 88 -3.84 0.77 -24.72
C THR A 88 -4.98 0.26 -23.85
N ASP A 89 -4.74 0.17 -22.54
CA ASP A 89 -5.77 -0.27 -21.58
C ASP A 89 -5.50 0.32 -20.20
N LEU A 90 -6.53 0.24 -19.37
CA LEU A 90 -6.52 0.57 -17.94
C LEU A 90 -6.89 -0.68 -17.15
N GLN A 91 -5.88 -1.38 -16.67
CA GLN A 91 -6.06 -2.57 -15.87
C GLN A 91 -6.48 -2.21 -14.45
N MET A 92 -7.54 -2.80 -13.96
CA MET A 92 -7.94 -2.70 -12.54
C MET A 92 -7.56 -3.96 -11.79
N THR A 93 -6.89 -3.79 -10.65
CA THR A 93 -6.53 -4.89 -9.76
C THR A 93 -7.03 -4.63 -8.35
N GLN A 94 -7.51 -5.68 -7.70
CA GLN A 94 -7.97 -5.64 -6.33
C GLN A 94 -7.50 -6.89 -5.59
N GLY A 95 -6.50 -6.75 -4.73
CA GLY A 95 -6.02 -7.83 -3.89
C GLY A 95 -6.96 -8.12 -2.71
N PHE A 96 -6.71 -9.22 -1.98
CA PHE A 96 -7.55 -9.65 -0.87
C PHE A 96 -7.69 -8.56 0.22
N VAL A 97 -6.59 -7.97 0.65
CA VAL A 97 -6.58 -6.89 1.65
C VAL A 97 -7.23 -5.62 1.11
N MET A 98 -6.98 -5.29 -0.16
CA MET A 98 -7.59 -4.13 -0.82
C MET A 98 -9.12 -4.26 -0.89
N ARG A 99 -9.63 -5.49 -1.08
CA ARG A 99 -11.07 -5.78 -1.09
C ARG A 99 -11.73 -5.51 0.25
N TYR A 100 -11.04 -5.82 1.35
CA TYR A 100 -11.55 -5.54 2.69
C TYR A 100 -11.74 -4.04 2.94
N PHE A 101 -10.86 -3.20 2.36
CA PHE A 101 -10.91 -1.73 2.47
C PHE A 101 -11.60 -1.05 1.28
N ASP A 102 -12.23 -1.81 0.39
CA ASP A 102 -12.84 -1.31 -0.87
C ASP A 102 -11.88 -0.46 -1.72
N LEU A 103 -10.59 -0.79 -1.66
CA LEU A 103 -9.57 -0.14 -2.45
C LEU A 103 -9.35 -0.87 -3.78
N ARG A 104 -9.14 -0.11 -4.85
CA ARG A 104 -8.78 -0.62 -6.18
C ARG A 104 -7.54 0.10 -6.68
N ASN A 105 -6.75 -0.61 -7.44
CA ASN A 105 -5.57 -0.06 -8.11
C ASN A 105 -5.83 -0.02 -9.61
N ILE A 106 -5.58 1.13 -10.23
CA ILE A 106 -5.59 1.29 -11.69
C ILE A 106 -4.16 1.33 -12.17
N SER A 107 -3.84 0.49 -13.13
CA SER A 107 -2.57 0.49 -13.86
C SER A 107 -2.80 0.94 -15.28
N VAL A 108 -2.05 1.96 -15.71
CA VAL A 108 -2.11 2.48 -17.07
C VAL A 108 -1.15 1.70 -17.94
N GLU A 109 -1.67 1.04 -18.97
CA GLU A 109 -0.89 0.32 -19.96
C GLU A 109 -0.73 1.14 -21.23
N THR A 110 0.49 1.11 -21.78
CA THR A 110 0.80 1.80 -23.01
C THR A 110 1.44 0.84 -24.02
N ALA A 111 1.36 1.16 -25.29
CA ALA A 111 1.97 0.37 -26.35
C ALA A 111 3.48 0.19 -26.09
N GLY A 112 3.90 -1.06 -25.83
CA GLY A 112 5.28 -1.43 -25.48
C GLY A 112 5.59 -1.59 -24.02
N GLN A 113 4.67 -1.26 -23.10
CA GLN A 113 4.80 -1.50 -21.66
C GLN A 113 3.48 -1.96 -21.07
N SER A 114 3.31 -3.26 -20.92
CA SER A 114 2.19 -3.91 -20.27
C SER A 114 2.68 -4.84 -19.14
N GLY A 115 1.86 -5.04 -18.11
CA GLY A 115 2.14 -5.93 -17.00
C GLY A 115 2.72 -5.25 -15.75
N PRO A 116 3.48 -5.97 -14.88
CA PRO A 116 3.93 -5.48 -13.58
C PRO A 116 4.81 -4.22 -13.60
N GLY A 117 5.25 -3.80 -14.79
CA GLY A 117 6.03 -2.58 -15.01
C GLY A 117 5.23 -1.44 -15.63
N SER A 118 3.88 -1.46 -15.56
CA SER A 118 3.03 -0.39 -16.09
C SER A 118 3.54 0.99 -15.67
N LEU A 119 3.50 1.93 -16.59
CA LEU A 119 4.06 3.29 -16.44
C LEU A 119 3.53 4.03 -15.21
N ILE A 120 2.27 3.78 -14.85
CA ILE A 120 1.57 4.47 -13.77
C ILE A 120 0.65 3.50 -13.07
N SER A 121 0.75 3.45 -11.75
CA SER A 121 -0.17 2.75 -10.87
C SER A 121 -0.81 3.76 -9.91
N LEU A 122 -2.14 3.81 -9.89
CA LEU A 122 -2.96 4.70 -9.07
C LEU A 122 -3.77 3.88 -8.09
N LEU A 123 -3.40 3.95 -6.81
CA LEU A 123 -4.10 3.26 -5.74
C LEU A 123 -5.11 4.20 -5.07
N GLY A 124 -6.34 3.72 -4.88
CA GLY A 124 -7.34 4.41 -4.05
C GLY A 124 -8.01 5.60 -4.75
N VAL A 125 -8.08 5.60 -6.08
CA VAL A 125 -8.87 6.56 -6.83
C VAL A 125 -10.35 6.38 -6.45
N LYS A 126 -11.00 7.45 -6.02
CA LYS A 126 -12.44 7.43 -5.73
C LYS A 126 -13.18 7.17 -7.04
N ASP A 127 -14.21 6.31 -6.95
CA ASP A 127 -15.00 5.88 -8.11
C ASP A 127 -14.13 5.45 -9.31
N THR A 128 -13.31 4.46 -9.04
CA THR A 128 -12.31 3.92 -9.96
C THR A 128 -12.91 3.51 -11.31
N GLU A 129 -14.15 3.02 -11.33
CA GLU A 129 -14.82 2.58 -12.56
C GLU A 129 -15.27 3.75 -13.42
N SER A 130 -15.81 4.80 -12.83
CA SER A 130 -16.17 6.02 -13.56
C SER A 130 -14.94 6.70 -14.12
N PHE A 131 -13.88 6.80 -13.32
CA PHE A 131 -12.61 7.35 -13.78
C PHE A 131 -12.02 6.56 -14.97
N ARG A 132 -12.05 5.23 -14.89
CA ARG A 132 -11.61 4.37 -16.00
C ARG A 132 -12.41 4.63 -17.27
N ARG A 133 -13.76 4.69 -17.17
CA ARG A 133 -14.63 4.96 -18.32
C ARG A 133 -14.33 6.32 -18.93
N GLU A 134 -14.20 7.35 -18.11
CA GLU A 134 -13.95 8.71 -18.57
C GLU A 134 -12.63 8.82 -19.35
N VAL A 135 -11.56 8.16 -18.85
CA VAL A 135 -10.27 8.13 -19.57
C VAL A 135 -10.40 7.41 -20.91
N LEU A 136 -11.08 6.28 -20.96
CA LEU A 136 -11.27 5.53 -22.21
C LEU A 136 -12.18 6.28 -23.20
N ASP A 137 -13.27 6.87 -22.72
CA ASP A 137 -14.17 7.67 -23.57
C ASP A 137 -13.44 8.88 -24.15
N GLN A 138 -12.61 9.54 -23.35
CA GLN A 138 -11.83 10.68 -23.84
C GLN A 138 -10.77 10.26 -24.87
N ARG A 139 -10.12 9.11 -24.66
CA ARG A 139 -9.21 8.51 -25.64
C ARG A 139 -9.93 8.23 -26.96
N ASP A 140 -11.11 7.61 -26.89
CA ASP A 140 -11.87 7.19 -28.09
C ASP A 140 -12.43 8.40 -28.85
N ARG A 141 -12.81 9.47 -28.15
CA ARG A 141 -13.17 10.76 -28.79
C ARG A 141 -12.02 11.33 -29.57
N MET A 142 -10.79 11.23 -29.08
CA MET A 142 -9.61 11.70 -29.81
C MET A 142 -9.30 10.82 -31.01
N GLY A 143 -9.43 9.49 -30.89
CA GLY A 143 -9.24 8.55 -32.00
C GLY A 143 -10.29 8.68 -33.10
N GLY A 144 -11.55 9.02 -32.74
CA GLY A 144 -12.64 9.22 -33.67
C GLY A 144 -12.55 10.52 -34.49
N THR A 145 -11.76 11.50 -34.04
CA THR A 145 -11.56 12.77 -34.76
C THR A 145 -10.51 12.64 -35.85
N ALA A 146 -9.82 11.50 -35.96
CA ALA A 146 -8.75 11.24 -36.93
C ALA A 146 -9.20 10.45 -38.18
N THR A 147 -10.51 10.25 -38.39
CA THR A 147 -10.98 9.71 -39.67
C THR A 147 -11.32 10.90 -40.59
N PRO A 148 -10.47 11.23 -41.56
CA PRO A 148 -10.90 12.13 -42.67
C PRO A 148 -11.98 11.37 -43.41
N ALA A 149 -13.12 12.02 -43.60
CA ALA A 149 -14.14 11.55 -44.53
C ALA A 149 -13.47 11.21 -45.87
N ALA A 150 -13.47 9.93 -46.21
CA ALA A 150 -13.14 9.52 -47.55
C ALA A 150 -14.22 10.12 -48.45
N ASP A 151 -13.83 11.14 -49.17
CA ASP A 151 -14.58 11.74 -50.25
C ASP A 151 -14.82 10.65 -51.31
N SER A 152 -16.02 10.10 -51.30
CA SER A 152 -16.50 9.24 -52.38
C SER A 152 -17.07 10.10 -53.45
N THR A 153 -16.21 10.73 -54.23
CA THR A 153 -16.57 11.25 -55.54
C THR A 153 -16.56 10.06 -56.50
N SER A 154 -17.68 9.41 -56.61
CA SER A 154 -17.98 8.60 -57.75
C SER A 154 -18.51 9.53 -58.84
N GLU A 155 -17.67 9.93 -59.73
CA GLU A 155 -18.08 10.44 -61.01
C GLU A 155 -18.12 9.24 -61.97
N GLY A 156 -19.33 8.92 -62.37
CA GLY A 156 -19.57 8.05 -63.47
C GLY A 156 -19.41 8.80 -64.80
N ASP A 157 -18.88 8.13 -65.77
CA ASP A 157 -19.29 8.25 -67.18
C ASP A 157 -18.93 6.97 -67.91
#